data_4f2f2803822b7e1b5842079c4822bff9
#
_entry.id   4f2f2803822b7e1b5842079c4822bff9
#
_cell.length_a   1.000
_cell.length_b   1.000
_cell.length_c   1.000
_cell.angle_alpha   90.00
_cell.angle_beta   90.00
_cell.angle_gamma   90.00
#
_symmetry.space_group_name_H-M   'P 1'
#
loop_
_entity.id
_entity.type
_entity.pdbx_description
1 polymer ?
#
loop_
_entity_poly.entity_id
_entity_poly.type
_entity_poly.pdbx_seq_one_letter_code
_entity_poly.pdbx_strand_id
1 'polypeptide(L)'
;PEIIYFDEPTSALDPELTGEVLSVMRKLAEEGMTMLVVTHEMGFARNVSSKTVFMENGVVVEQAPSHEFFAHPREERTREFLRKIEHTA
;
A
#
# COMPACT_ATOMS: atom_id res chain seq x y z
N PRO A 1 -12.17 0.14 -19.41
CA PRO A 1 -11.24 0.65 -18.40
C PRO A 1 -10.04 -0.25 -18.23
N GLU A 2 -8.88 0.36 -18.17
CA GLU A 2 -7.64 -0.37 -18.01
C GLU A 2 -7.18 -0.32 -16.57
N ILE A 3 -6.55 -1.41 -16.12
CA ILE A 3 -5.98 -1.49 -14.78
C ILE A 3 -4.47 -1.65 -14.94
N ILE A 4 -3.71 -0.79 -14.28
CA ILE A 4 -2.26 -0.90 -14.28
C ILE A 4 -1.86 -1.69 -13.05
N TYR A 5 -1.03 -2.71 -13.22
CA TYR A 5 -0.54 -3.53 -12.13
C TYR A 5 0.91 -3.18 -11.82
N PHE A 6 1.19 -2.88 -10.55
CA PHE A 6 2.55 -2.64 -10.07
C PHE A 6 2.89 -3.67 -9.01
N ASP A 7 3.99 -4.38 -9.19
CA ASP A 7 4.43 -5.40 -8.24
C ASP A 7 5.72 -4.93 -7.55
N GLU A 8 5.55 -4.38 -6.36
CA GLU A 8 6.65 -3.84 -5.57
C GLU A 8 7.57 -2.92 -6.37
N PRO A 9 6.99 -1.84 -6.93
CA PRO A 9 7.74 -1.00 -7.89
C PRO A 9 8.97 -0.32 -7.30
N THR A 10 9.08 -0.24 -5.97
CA THR A 10 10.19 0.47 -5.33
C THR A 10 11.14 -0.45 -4.57
N SER A 11 10.94 -1.76 -4.61
CA SER A 11 11.69 -2.69 -3.75
C SER A 11 13.19 -2.72 -4.01
N ALA A 12 13.62 -2.43 -5.23
CA ALA A 12 15.04 -2.48 -5.60
C ALA A 12 15.64 -1.08 -5.77
N LEU A 13 14.94 -0.04 -5.39
CA LEU A 13 15.39 1.34 -5.63
C LEU A 13 15.95 1.97 -4.36
N ASP A 14 16.87 2.93 -4.53
CA ASP A 14 17.33 3.72 -3.40
C ASP A 14 16.25 4.71 -2.98
N PRO A 15 16.36 5.33 -1.77
CA PRO A 15 15.31 6.19 -1.25
C PRO A 15 14.93 7.36 -2.15
N GLU A 16 15.89 7.92 -2.87
CA GLU A 16 15.61 9.05 -3.74
C GLU A 16 14.76 8.65 -4.93
N LEU A 17 15.13 7.53 -5.58
CA LEU A 17 14.36 7.03 -6.71
C LEU A 17 13.00 6.49 -6.26
N THR A 18 12.93 5.90 -5.08
CA THR A 18 11.67 5.46 -4.50
C THR A 18 10.69 6.62 -4.41
N GLY A 19 11.15 7.78 -3.90
CA GLY A 19 10.31 8.96 -3.79
C GLY A 19 9.79 9.43 -5.14
N GLU A 20 10.64 9.40 -6.16
CA GLU A 20 10.23 9.83 -7.50
C GLU A 20 9.16 8.90 -8.10
N VAL A 21 9.35 7.58 -7.95
CA VAL A 21 8.39 6.62 -8.48
C VAL A 21 7.05 6.75 -7.75
N LEU A 22 7.06 6.86 -6.45
CA LEU A 22 5.82 7.01 -5.69
C LEU A 22 5.10 8.31 -6.05
N SER A 23 5.85 9.36 -6.32
CA SER A 23 5.27 10.65 -6.73
C SER A 23 4.53 10.51 -8.07
N VAL A 24 5.14 9.80 -9.02
CA VAL A 24 4.49 9.56 -10.32
C VAL A 24 3.23 8.73 -10.14
N MET A 25 3.28 7.70 -9.30
CA MET A 25 2.12 6.85 -9.06
C MET A 25 0.99 7.63 -8.38
N ARG A 26 1.32 8.52 -7.46
CA ARG A 26 0.34 9.38 -6.82
C ARG A 26 -0.35 10.27 -7.85
N LYS A 27 0.42 10.82 -8.76
CA LYS A 27 -0.13 11.68 -9.81
C LYS A 27 -1.09 10.92 -10.71
N LEU A 28 -0.73 9.68 -11.08
CA LEU A 28 -1.63 8.83 -11.86
C LEU A 28 -2.94 8.56 -11.13
N ALA A 29 -2.85 8.33 -9.83
CA ALA A 29 -4.05 8.11 -9.02
C ALA A 29 -4.94 9.35 -9.00
N GLU A 30 -4.34 10.53 -8.88
CA GLU A 30 -5.09 11.80 -8.90
C GLU A 30 -5.78 12.03 -10.23
N GLU A 31 -5.23 11.48 -11.31
CA GLU A 31 -5.83 11.60 -12.63
C GLU A 31 -6.94 10.57 -12.87
N GLY A 32 -7.25 9.76 -11.87
CA GLY A 32 -8.33 8.79 -11.97
C GLY A 32 -7.94 7.44 -12.52
N MET A 33 -6.64 7.17 -12.62
CA MET A 33 -6.16 5.89 -13.14
C MET A 33 -6.43 4.77 -12.12
N THR A 34 -6.98 3.65 -12.60
CA THR A 34 -7.19 2.50 -11.74
C THR A 34 -5.91 1.68 -11.66
N MET A 35 -5.45 1.42 -10.45
CA MET A 35 -4.19 0.72 -10.24
C MET A 35 -4.32 -0.35 -9.17
N LEU A 36 -3.63 -1.47 -9.37
CA LEU A 36 -3.45 -2.49 -8.35
C LEU A 36 -1.97 -2.48 -7.99
N VAL A 37 -1.66 -2.16 -6.74
CA VAL A 37 -0.27 -1.99 -6.30
C VAL A 37 0.05 -2.96 -5.18
N VAL A 38 1.07 -3.80 -5.38
CA VAL A 38 1.60 -4.67 -4.33
C VAL A 38 2.83 -3.96 -3.78
N THR A 39 2.81 -3.59 -2.50
CA THR A 39 3.86 -2.76 -1.95
C THR A 39 4.02 -2.94 -0.44
N HIS A 40 5.23 -2.67 0.04
CA HIS A 40 5.50 -2.56 1.47
C HIS A 40 5.59 -1.09 1.92
N GLU A 41 5.32 -0.18 0.99
CA GLU A 41 5.35 1.26 1.30
C GLU A 41 4.04 1.68 1.94
N MET A 42 4.00 1.61 3.27
CA MET A 42 2.75 1.85 4.01
C MET A 42 2.28 3.29 3.94
N GLY A 43 3.20 4.24 3.89
CA GLY A 43 2.81 5.64 3.73
C GLY A 43 2.08 5.88 2.42
N PHE A 44 2.56 5.26 1.35
CA PHE A 44 1.90 5.35 0.05
C PHE A 44 0.51 4.71 0.10
N ALA A 45 0.43 3.49 0.65
CA ALA A 45 -0.85 2.80 0.76
C ALA A 45 -1.86 3.61 1.57
N ARG A 46 -1.42 4.16 2.69
CA ARG A 46 -2.31 4.94 3.57
C ARG A 46 -2.83 6.20 2.88
N ASN A 47 -1.96 6.91 2.18
CA ASN A 47 -2.28 8.25 1.68
C ASN A 47 -2.81 8.29 0.26
N VAL A 48 -2.54 7.27 -0.54
CA VAL A 48 -2.88 7.28 -1.96
C VAL A 48 -3.96 6.27 -2.32
N SER A 49 -3.91 5.08 -1.76
CA SER A 49 -4.87 4.05 -2.15
C SER A 49 -6.25 4.29 -1.52
N SER A 50 -7.29 3.90 -2.26
CA SER A 50 -8.66 3.98 -1.77
C SER A 50 -9.03 2.74 -0.96
N LYS A 51 -8.42 1.59 -1.28
CA LYS A 51 -8.69 0.33 -0.58
C LYS A 51 -7.38 -0.40 -0.35
N THR A 52 -7.24 -0.98 0.83
CA THR A 52 -6.06 -1.74 1.19
C THR A 52 -6.45 -3.19 1.50
N VAL A 53 -5.66 -4.12 1.00
CA VAL A 53 -5.85 -5.55 1.22
C VAL A 53 -4.58 -6.11 1.83
N PHE A 54 -4.68 -6.73 3.01
CA PHE A 54 -3.55 -7.40 3.64
C PHE A 54 -3.64 -8.88 3.36
N MET A 55 -2.60 -9.42 2.75
CA MET A 55 -2.53 -10.84 2.41
C MET A 55 -1.35 -11.49 3.09
N GLU A 56 -1.55 -12.75 3.49
CA GLU A 56 -0.49 -13.53 4.11
C GLU A 56 -0.67 -14.98 3.71
N ASN A 57 0.41 -15.63 3.26
CA ASN A 57 0.38 -17.04 2.83
C ASN A 57 -0.69 -17.31 1.76
N GLY A 58 -0.87 -16.37 0.84
CA GLY A 58 -1.81 -16.53 -0.25
C GLY A 58 -3.26 -16.33 0.11
N VAL A 59 -3.53 -15.86 1.33
CA VAL A 59 -4.89 -15.67 1.84
C VAL A 59 -5.11 -14.22 2.22
N VAL A 60 -6.30 -13.70 1.92
CA VAL A 60 -6.68 -12.36 2.35
C VAL A 60 -6.98 -12.40 3.85
N VAL A 61 -6.21 -11.65 4.63
CA VAL A 61 -6.41 -11.55 6.08
C VAL A 61 -7.44 -10.49 6.39
N GLU A 62 -7.30 -9.33 5.76
CA GLU A 62 -8.22 -8.23 6.01
C GLU A 62 -8.24 -7.29 4.80
N GLN A 63 -9.39 -6.72 4.50
CA GLN A 63 -9.51 -5.68 3.48
C GLN A 63 -10.52 -4.64 3.91
N ALA A 64 -10.22 -3.39 3.62
CA ALA A 64 -11.06 -2.27 4.01
C ALA A 64 -10.65 -1.02 3.23
N PRO A 65 -11.49 0.01 3.24
CA PRO A 65 -11.05 1.31 2.74
C PRO A 65 -9.76 1.69 3.48
N SER A 66 -8.80 2.25 2.78
CA SER A 66 -7.47 2.48 3.35
C SER A 66 -7.49 3.29 4.63
N HIS A 67 -8.31 4.32 4.68
CA HIS A 67 -8.43 5.13 5.89
C HIS A 67 -8.80 4.28 7.11
N GLU A 68 -9.78 3.39 6.96
CA GLU A 68 -10.21 2.52 8.05
C GLU A 68 -9.20 1.44 8.35
N PHE A 69 -8.58 0.89 7.29
CA PHE A 69 -7.60 -0.18 7.45
C PHE A 69 -6.46 0.24 8.38
N PHE A 70 -5.94 1.45 8.18
CA PHE A 70 -4.81 1.92 8.98
C PHE A 70 -5.22 2.51 10.31
N ALA A 71 -6.40 3.13 10.38
CA ALA A 71 -6.86 3.74 11.62
C ALA A 71 -7.44 2.72 12.61
N HIS A 72 -8.19 1.74 12.09
CA HIS A 72 -8.90 0.77 12.92
C HIS A 72 -8.79 -0.64 12.35
N PRO A 73 -7.59 -1.23 12.32
CA PRO A 73 -7.45 -2.61 11.82
C PRO A 73 -8.23 -3.56 12.73
N ARG A 74 -8.99 -4.47 12.12
CA ARG A 74 -9.88 -5.36 12.85
C ARG A 74 -9.24 -6.66 13.27
N GLU A 75 -8.39 -7.23 12.39
CA GLU A 75 -7.77 -8.52 12.68
C GLU A 75 -6.54 -8.34 13.55
N GLU A 76 -6.35 -9.25 14.48
CA GLU A 76 -5.18 -9.20 15.35
C GLU A 76 -3.88 -9.28 14.55
N ARG A 77 -3.86 -10.12 13.53
CA ARG A 77 -2.67 -10.28 12.69
C ARG A 77 -2.33 -8.98 11.96
N THR A 78 -3.35 -8.25 11.51
CA THR A 78 -3.16 -6.95 10.87
C THR A 78 -2.54 -5.96 11.85
N ARG A 79 -3.03 -5.93 13.07
CA ARG A 79 -2.51 -5.04 14.11
C ARG A 79 -1.05 -5.37 14.43
N GLU A 80 -0.69 -6.66 14.50
CA GLU A 80 0.68 -7.08 14.73
C GLU A 80 1.60 -6.62 13.59
N PHE A 81 1.14 -6.81 12.36
CA PHE A 81 1.90 -6.44 11.18
C PHE A 81 2.18 -4.95 11.15
N LEU A 82 1.16 -4.14 11.37
CA LEU A 82 1.30 -2.68 11.35
C LEU A 82 2.19 -2.19 12.48
N ARG A 83 2.10 -2.78 13.66
CA ARG A 83 2.98 -2.42 14.77
C ARG A 83 4.44 -2.70 14.45
N LYS A 84 4.72 -3.85 13.84
CA LYS A 84 6.09 -4.19 13.47
C LYS A 84 6.68 -3.20 12.50
N ILE A 85 5.90 -2.80 11.51
CA ILE A 85 6.36 -1.84 10.51
C ILE A 85 6.64 -0.48 11.14
N GLU A 86 5.75 -0.02 12.03
CA GLU A 86 5.91 1.27 12.68
C GLU A 86 7.14 1.29 13.60
N HIS A 87 7.47 0.17 14.21
CA HIS A 87 8.61 0.08 15.12
C HIS A 87 9.95 -0.12 14.44
N THR A 88 9.97 -0.41 13.14
CA THR A 88 11.22 -0.61 12.42
C THR A 88 11.71 0.65 11.71
N ALA A 89 10.99 1.72 11.86
CA ALA A 89 11.38 3.00 11.25
C ALA A 89 12.55 3.65 11.96
#